data_9375a982f32d1af2737bbc56d1a63015
#
_entry.id   9375a982f32d1af2737bbc56d1a63015
#
_cell.length_a   1.000
_cell.length_b   1.000
_cell.length_c   1.000
_cell.angle_alpha   90.00
_cell.angle_beta   90.00
_cell.angle_gamma   90.00
#
_symmetry.space_group_name_H-M   'P 1'
#
loop_
_entity.id
_entity.type
_entity.pdbx_description
1 polymer ?
#
loop_
_entity_poly.entity_id
_entity_poly.type
_entity_poly.pdbx_seq_one_letter_code
_entity_poly.pdbx_strand_id
1 'polypeptide(L)'
;GYGSPLFRSGVHVVTNVESVGTPISLAKDDVSVRVYPIPFLDPDFARSALAPGEEPLARSHESVMSAAMQRVRNDLAICDEPVNATIVMAHAFVIGGAQTDSERDISVGGVESIPAQVFSGVDYVALGHLHGPQRLEAPGVAAIRYSGSPLRYSFSEADHKKSVTLFDVT
;
A
#
# COMPACT_ATOMS: atom_id res chain seq x y z
N GLY A 1 20.91 -12.17 -4.45
CA GLY A 1 19.55 -11.96 -4.44
C GLY A 1 18.63 -13.06 -4.92
N TYR A 2 17.58 -13.32 -4.17
CA TYR A 2 16.52 -14.29 -4.49
C TYR A 2 15.60 -13.86 -5.66
N GLY A 3 15.77 -12.65 -6.21
CA GLY A 3 14.85 -12.08 -7.20
C GLY A 3 14.98 -12.60 -8.65
N SER A 4 16.16 -13.06 -9.05
CA SER A 4 16.44 -13.28 -10.45
C SER A 4 15.69 -14.46 -11.14
N PRO A 5 15.43 -15.62 -10.51
CA PRO A 5 14.63 -16.68 -11.12
C PRO A 5 13.11 -16.39 -11.11
N LEU A 6 12.63 -15.73 -10.07
CA LEU A 6 11.20 -15.38 -9.91
C LEU A 6 10.76 -14.31 -10.92
N PHE A 7 11.60 -13.31 -11.21
CA PHE A 7 11.34 -12.31 -12.24
C PHE A 7 11.10 -12.92 -13.64
N ARG A 8 11.82 -13.98 -13.98
CA ARG A 8 11.64 -14.69 -15.27
C ARG A 8 10.31 -15.43 -15.37
N SER A 9 9.66 -15.73 -14.26
CA SER A 9 8.33 -16.37 -14.21
C SER A 9 7.18 -15.36 -14.01
N GLY A 10 7.45 -14.05 -14.06
CA GLY A 10 6.44 -13.01 -13.84
C GLY A 10 6.06 -12.81 -12.37
N VAL A 11 6.82 -13.37 -11.43
CA VAL A 11 6.62 -13.17 -10.00
C VAL A 11 7.55 -12.08 -9.50
N HIS A 12 6.97 -11.03 -8.92
CA HIS A 12 7.70 -9.91 -8.34
C HIS A 12 7.64 -9.98 -6.81
N VAL A 13 8.79 -9.97 -6.15
CA VAL A 13 8.92 -9.93 -4.70
C VAL A 13 9.72 -8.69 -4.32
N VAL A 14 9.05 -7.75 -3.68
CA VAL A 14 9.64 -6.46 -3.28
C VAL A 14 9.68 -6.39 -1.76
N THR A 15 10.89 -6.39 -1.19
CA THR A 15 11.13 -6.38 0.25
C THR A 15 12.05 -5.25 0.69
N ASN A 16 12.64 -4.52 -0.27
CA ASN A 16 13.61 -3.46 0.02
C ASN A 16 12.93 -2.08 0.02
N VAL A 17 13.13 -1.31 1.08
CA VAL A 17 12.65 0.07 1.22
C VAL A 17 13.24 0.99 0.16
N GLU A 18 14.45 0.74 -0.31
CA GLU A 18 15.11 1.54 -1.35
C GLU A 18 14.38 1.48 -2.71
N SER A 19 13.65 0.38 -2.98
CA SER A 19 12.88 0.21 -4.21
C SER A 19 11.49 0.87 -4.18
N VAL A 20 11.10 1.47 -3.06
CA VAL A 20 9.84 2.22 -2.95
C VAL A 20 9.85 3.40 -3.92
N GLY A 21 8.78 3.53 -4.70
CA GLY A 21 8.67 4.50 -5.80
C GLY A 21 9.09 3.95 -7.17
N THR A 22 9.61 2.71 -7.24
CA THR A 22 9.90 2.03 -8.51
C THR A 22 8.70 1.14 -8.88
N PRO A 23 7.99 1.41 -9.99
CA PRO A 23 6.82 0.63 -10.36
C PRO A 23 7.18 -0.69 -11.04
N ILE A 24 6.25 -1.63 -10.93
CA ILE A 24 6.14 -2.77 -11.84
C ILE A 24 5.17 -2.36 -12.94
N SER A 25 5.66 -2.19 -14.16
CA SER A 25 4.83 -1.84 -15.31
C SER A 25 4.24 -3.09 -15.93
N LEU A 26 2.93 -3.12 -16.08
CA LEU A 26 2.17 -4.16 -16.76
C LEU A 26 1.48 -3.54 -17.96
N ALA A 27 1.56 -4.20 -19.12
CA ALA A 27 0.89 -3.76 -20.32
C ALA A 27 0.24 -4.94 -21.03
N LYS A 28 -0.96 -4.72 -21.54
CA LYS A 28 -1.66 -5.67 -22.39
C LYS A 28 -2.56 -4.88 -23.35
N ASP A 29 -2.40 -5.16 -24.65
CA ASP A 29 -3.08 -4.41 -25.71
C ASP A 29 -2.79 -2.90 -25.55
N ASP A 30 -3.81 -2.08 -25.49
CA ASP A 30 -3.70 -0.62 -25.31
C ASP A 30 -3.81 -0.18 -23.83
N VAL A 31 -3.82 -1.13 -22.89
CA VAL A 31 -3.94 -0.86 -21.45
C VAL A 31 -2.60 -1.01 -20.76
N SER A 32 -2.20 0.03 -20.03
CA SER A 32 -0.99 0.06 -19.22
C SER A 32 -1.33 0.34 -17.75
N VAL A 33 -0.66 -0.38 -16.84
CA VAL A 33 -0.85 -0.25 -15.39
C VAL A 33 0.50 -0.15 -14.71
N ARG A 34 0.63 0.79 -13.77
CA ARG A 34 1.78 0.87 -12.87
C ARG A 34 1.39 0.38 -11.48
N VAL A 35 2.09 -0.64 -11.01
CA VAL A 35 1.91 -1.20 -9.67
C VAL A 35 3.11 -0.79 -8.81
N TYR A 36 2.86 -0.09 -7.71
CA TYR A 36 3.87 0.35 -6.74
C TYR A 36 3.79 -0.53 -5.48
N PRO A 37 4.65 -1.53 -5.36
CA PRO A 37 4.71 -2.33 -4.15
C PRO A 37 5.46 -1.58 -3.05
N ILE A 38 4.82 -1.42 -1.89
CA ILE A 38 5.40 -0.85 -0.68
C ILE A 38 5.48 -1.98 0.35
N PRO A 39 6.69 -2.44 0.73
CA PRO A 39 6.85 -3.45 1.77
C PRO A 39 6.36 -2.92 3.12
N PHE A 40 6.22 -3.79 4.12
CA PHE A 40 6.00 -3.33 5.48
C PHE A 40 7.10 -2.36 5.91
N LEU A 41 6.71 -1.16 6.29
CA LEU A 41 7.62 -0.10 6.70
C LEU A 41 7.64 0.00 8.23
N ASP A 42 8.58 -0.69 8.85
CA ASP A 42 8.89 -0.47 10.26
C ASP A 42 9.56 0.90 10.40
N PRO A 43 8.99 1.83 11.18
CA PRO A 43 9.54 3.19 11.32
C PRO A 43 10.97 3.22 11.81
N ASP A 44 11.41 2.28 12.65
CA ASP A 44 12.77 2.26 13.19
C ASP A 44 13.82 2.05 12.10
N PHE A 45 13.49 1.29 11.06
CA PHE A 45 14.38 1.01 9.94
C PHE A 45 14.11 1.87 8.71
N ALA A 46 12.84 2.15 8.42
CA ALA A 46 12.46 2.82 7.19
C ALA A 46 12.73 4.34 7.21
N ARG A 47 12.68 4.99 8.38
CA ARG A 47 12.78 6.44 8.52
C ARG A 47 14.08 7.05 7.96
N SER A 48 15.20 6.35 8.09
CA SER A 48 16.48 6.79 7.55
C SER A 48 16.64 6.43 6.06
N ALA A 49 16.16 5.26 5.65
CA ALA A 49 16.24 4.80 4.27
C ALA A 49 15.36 5.62 3.31
N LEU A 50 14.25 6.17 3.81
CA LEU A 50 13.34 7.02 3.03
C LEU A 50 13.77 8.49 2.95
N ALA A 51 14.70 8.94 3.81
CA ALA A 51 15.29 10.28 3.83
C ALA A 51 16.83 10.24 3.71
N PRO A 52 17.39 9.70 2.60
CA PRO A 52 18.84 9.55 2.45
C PRO A 52 19.54 10.92 2.38
N GLY A 53 20.53 11.12 3.24
CA GLY A 53 21.31 12.38 3.29
C GLY A 53 20.64 13.53 4.06
N GLU A 54 19.47 13.28 4.66
CA GLU A 54 18.74 14.23 5.49
C GLU A 54 18.60 13.71 6.93
N GLU A 55 18.00 14.53 7.80
CA GLU A 55 17.60 14.03 9.12
C GLU A 55 16.54 12.93 8.97
N PRO A 56 16.61 11.86 9.77
CA PRO A 56 15.61 10.80 9.73
C PRO A 56 14.20 11.33 9.96
N LEU A 57 13.24 10.79 9.21
CA LEU A 57 11.82 11.11 9.37
C LEU A 57 11.34 10.91 10.81
N ALA A 58 10.21 11.49 11.18
CA ALA A 58 9.55 11.20 12.44
C ALA A 58 9.31 9.69 12.61
N ARG A 59 9.44 9.19 13.84
CA ARG A 59 9.27 7.77 14.16
C ARG A 59 7.79 7.42 14.27
N SER A 60 7.11 7.38 13.11
CA SER A 60 5.70 7.00 13.01
C SER A 60 5.43 6.29 11.69
N HIS A 61 4.45 5.39 11.67
CA HIS A 61 4.00 4.71 10.45
C HIS A 61 3.45 5.70 9.41
N GLU A 62 2.77 6.75 9.86
CA GLU A 62 2.27 7.81 8.99
C GLU A 62 3.41 8.53 8.27
N SER A 63 4.47 8.90 8.99
CA SER A 63 5.61 9.63 8.42
C SER A 63 6.35 8.80 7.35
N VAL A 64 6.65 7.54 7.63
CA VAL A 64 7.34 6.67 6.67
C VAL A 64 6.46 6.33 5.46
N MET A 65 5.15 6.12 5.66
CA MET A 65 4.22 5.87 4.55
C MET A 65 4.01 7.14 3.71
N SER A 66 3.95 8.32 4.31
CA SER A 66 3.85 9.59 3.60
C SER A 66 5.07 9.82 2.70
N ALA A 67 6.27 9.53 3.19
CA ALA A 67 7.49 9.61 2.39
C ALA A 67 7.52 8.56 1.27
N ALA A 68 7.05 7.34 1.53
CA ALA A 68 6.90 6.30 0.52
C ALA A 68 5.95 6.73 -0.59
N MET A 69 4.77 7.27 -0.24
CA MET A 69 3.81 7.79 -1.21
C MET A 69 4.31 9.03 -1.95
N GLN A 70 5.17 9.83 -1.33
CA GLN A 70 5.82 10.94 -2.04
C GLN A 70 6.75 10.43 -3.15
N ARG A 71 7.50 9.35 -2.92
CA ARG A 71 8.31 8.71 -3.98
C ARG A 71 7.44 8.17 -5.12
N VAL A 72 6.30 7.57 -4.81
CA VAL A 72 5.31 7.14 -5.83
C VAL A 72 4.83 8.32 -6.66
N ARG A 73 4.41 9.41 -6.00
CA ARG A 73 3.95 10.63 -6.71
C ARG A 73 5.05 11.29 -7.55
N ASN A 74 6.29 11.26 -7.08
CA ASN A 74 7.41 11.80 -7.83
C ASN A 74 7.67 11.01 -9.12
N ASP A 75 7.60 9.66 -9.06
CA ASP A 75 7.72 8.81 -10.25
C ASP A 75 6.57 9.07 -11.23
N LEU A 76 5.34 9.18 -10.74
CA LEU A 76 4.17 9.48 -11.57
C LEU A 76 4.28 10.86 -12.24
N ALA A 77 4.85 11.85 -11.55
CA ALA A 77 4.99 13.22 -12.07
C ALA A 77 6.01 13.33 -13.21
N ILE A 78 6.99 12.42 -13.29
CA ILE A 78 8.01 12.40 -14.36
C ILE A 78 7.70 11.33 -15.43
N CYS A 79 6.58 10.63 -15.31
CA CYS A 79 6.17 9.63 -16.27
C CYS A 79 5.57 10.28 -17.51
N ASP A 80 6.25 10.18 -18.64
CA ASP A 80 5.77 10.68 -19.93
C ASP A 80 4.87 9.69 -20.68
N GLU A 81 4.81 8.42 -20.22
CA GLU A 81 3.99 7.40 -20.87
C GLU A 81 2.55 7.43 -20.34
N PRO A 82 1.55 7.23 -21.21
CA PRO A 82 0.16 7.12 -20.77
C PRO A 82 -0.02 5.90 -19.87
N VAL A 83 -0.65 6.10 -18.72
CA VAL A 83 -0.96 5.06 -17.74
C VAL A 83 -2.46 5.04 -17.50
N ASN A 84 -3.11 3.89 -17.75
CA ASN A 84 -4.54 3.74 -17.56
C ASN A 84 -4.94 3.60 -16.09
N ALA A 85 -4.07 2.97 -15.27
CA ALA A 85 -4.30 2.88 -13.84
C ALA A 85 -2.98 2.81 -13.04
N THR A 86 -3.02 3.42 -11.88
CA THR A 86 -1.97 3.40 -10.86
C THR A 86 -2.44 2.64 -9.63
N ILE A 87 -1.69 1.63 -9.22
CA ILE A 87 -2.03 0.76 -8.10
C ILE A 87 -0.92 0.82 -7.06
N VAL A 88 -1.27 1.06 -5.81
CA VAL A 88 -0.38 0.87 -4.68
C VAL A 88 -0.73 -0.41 -3.96
N MET A 89 0.26 -1.24 -3.66
CA MET A 89 0.11 -2.40 -2.77
C MET A 89 0.91 -2.13 -1.49
N ALA A 90 0.26 -2.15 -0.34
CA ALA A 90 0.92 -1.88 0.94
C ALA A 90 0.44 -2.81 2.04
N HIS A 91 1.30 -3.05 3.05
CA HIS A 91 0.91 -3.73 4.29
C HIS A 91 0.93 -2.72 5.43
N ALA A 92 -0.25 -2.26 5.83
CA ALA A 92 -0.38 -1.17 6.79
C ALA A 92 -1.75 -1.18 7.49
N PHE A 93 -1.81 -0.63 8.71
CA PHE A 93 -3.06 -0.36 9.39
C PHE A 93 -3.55 1.05 9.02
N VAL A 94 -4.59 1.12 8.20
CA VAL A 94 -5.12 2.36 7.63
C VAL A 94 -6.53 2.61 8.15
N ILE A 95 -6.79 3.85 8.59
CA ILE A 95 -8.11 4.28 9.05
C ILE A 95 -8.75 5.23 8.05
N GLY A 96 -10.09 5.11 7.89
CA GLY A 96 -10.88 5.95 6.98
C GLY A 96 -11.12 7.36 7.50
N GLY A 97 -11.42 8.30 6.58
CA GLY A 97 -11.40 9.74 6.81
C GLY A 97 -12.46 10.35 7.74
N ALA A 98 -13.43 9.63 8.25
CA ALA A 98 -14.30 10.07 9.32
C ALA A 98 -13.97 9.27 10.58
N GLN A 99 -12.97 9.73 11.34
CA GLN A 99 -12.66 9.12 12.64
C GLN A 99 -13.85 9.32 13.58
N THR A 100 -14.45 8.21 14.01
CA THR A 100 -15.30 8.20 15.19
C THR A 100 -14.42 8.17 16.44
N ASP A 101 -14.92 8.69 17.57
CA ASP A 101 -14.16 8.71 18.83
C ASP A 101 -13.71 7.31 19.28
N SER A 102 -14.39 6.25 18.81
CA SER A 102 -14.03 4.85 19.05
C SER A 102 -12.88 4.33 18.16
N GLU A 103 -12.55 4.98 17.06
CA GLU A 103 -11.45 4.59 16.16
C GLU A 103 -10.11 5.22 16.53
N ARG A 104 -10.12 6.28 17.39
CA ARG A 104 -8.91 6.96 17.86
C ARG A 104 -8.04 6.10 18.78
N ASP A 105 -8.63 5.10 19.44
CA ASP A 105 -7.94 4.26 20.43
C ASP A 105 -7.53 2.87 19.91
N ILE A 106 -7.76 2.56 18.63
CA ILE A 106 -7.42 1.24 18.10
C ILE A 106 -5.98 1.24 17.57
N SER A 107 -5.03 1.27 18.49
CA SER A 107 -3.71 0.68 18.23
C SER A 107 -3.83 -0.84 18.38
N VAL A 108 -4.33 -1.53 17.35
CA VAL A 108 -4.39 -2.99 17.38
C VAL A 108 -2.96 -3.52 17.35
N GLY A 109 -2.51 -4.08 18.46
CA GLY A 109 -1.18 -4.67 18.57
C GLY A 109 0.00 -3.69 18.61
N GLY A 110 -0.23 -2.40 19.00
CA GLY A 110 0.84 -1.41 19.11
C GLY A 110 1.27 -0.79 17.77
N VAL A 111 0.53 -1.04 16.69
CA VAL A 111 0.77 -0.43 15.37
C VAL A 111 -0.03 0.87 15.27
N GLU A 112 0.67 1.99 15.06
CA GLU A 112 0.03 3.27 14.80
C GLU A 112 -0.74 3.25 13.48
N SER A 113 -1.93 3.85 13.49
CA SER A 113 -2.77 3.95 12.30
C SER A 113 -2.26 5.01 11.33
N ILE A 114 -2.50 4.77 10.04
CA ILE A 114 -2.17 5.69 8.95
C ILE A 114 -3.47 6.27 8.40
N PRO A 115 -3.62 7.59 8.29
CA PRO A 115 -4.78 8.19 7.64
C PRO A 115 -4.87 7.78 6.17
N ALA A 116 -6.06 7.40 5.70
CA ALA A 116 -6.26 6.96 4.31
C ALA A 116 -5.88 8.01 3.26
N GLN A 117 -5.95 9.30 3.60
CA GLN A 117 -5.54 10.42 2.74
C GLN A 117 -4.07 10.38 2.34
N VAL A 118 -3.21 9.69 3.10
CA VAL A 118 -1.79 9.51 2.74
C VAL A 118 -1.64 8.86 1.36
N PHE A 119 -2.61 8.02 0.96
CA PHE A 119 -2.63 7.32 -0.32
C PHE A 119 -3.26 8.11 -1.47
N SER A 120 -3.51 9.41 -1.31
CA SER A 120 -4.07 10.24 -2.39
C SER A 120 -3.19 10.30 -3.64
N GLY A 121 -3.84 10.43 -4.82
CA GLY A 121 -3.16 10.57 -6.11
C GLY A 121 -2.89 9.26 -6.85
N VAL A 122 -3.56 8.16 -6.46
CA VAL A 122 -3.54 6.88 -7.18
C VAL A 122 -4.97 6.33 -7.34
N ASP A 123 -5.16 5.43 -8.29
CA ASP A 123 -6.50 4.93 -8.64
C ASP A 123 -6.97 3.82 -7.71
N TYR A 124 -6.06 2.96 -7.26
CA TYR A 124 -6.40 1.85 -6.38
C TYR A 124 -5.32 1.57 -5.34
N VAL A 125 -5.74 1.30 -4.11
CA VAL A 125 -4.85 0.90 -3.02
C VAL A 125 -5.26 -0.48 -2.50
N ALA A 126 -4.42 -1.48 -2.74
CA ALA A 126 -4.56 -2.83 -2.22
C ALA A 126 -3.83 -2.96 -0.89
N LEU A 127 -4.57 -3.10 0.20
CA LEU A 127 -4.02 -3.18 1.55
C LEU A 127 -3.99 -4.63 2.07
N GLY A 128 -2.88 -4.99 2.70
CA GLY A 128 -2.75 -6.11 3.62
C GLY A 128 -2.67 -5.61 5.06
N HIS A 129 -2.82 -6.47 6.02
CA HIS A 129 -2.78 -6.35 7.47
C HIS A 129 -4.08 -6.84 8.12
N LEU A 130 -5.24 -6.28 7.76
CA LEU A 130 -6.51 -6.70 8.33
C LEU A 130 -7.02 -7.98 7.65
N HIS A 131 -7.45 -8.93 8.47
CA HIS A 131 -7.93 -10.24 8.01
C HIS A 131 -9.39 -10.22 7.54
N GLY A 132 -10.18 -9.22 7.94
CA GLY A 132 -11.54 -8.98 7.45
C GLY A 132 -11.51 -8.16 6.17
N PRO A 133 -12.24 -8.57 5.09
CA PRO A 133 -12.34 -7.75 3.90
C PRO A 133 -13.13 -6.47 4.21
N GLN A 134 -12.59 -5.31 3.82
CA GLN A 134 -13.28 -4.04 3.98
C GLN A 134 -12.80 -3.00 2.98
N ARG A 135 -13.68 -2.07 2.64
CA ARG A 135 -13.39 -0.89 1.86
C ARG A 135 -13.25 0.31 2.79
N LEU A 136 -12.28 1.15 2.52
CA LEU A 136 -12.11 2.44 3.18
C LEU A 136 -12.49 3.55 2.21
N GLU A 137 -12.96 4.66 2.77
CA GLU A 137 -13.29 5.87 2.03
C GLU A 137 -12.54 7.05 2.63
N ALA A 138 -11.92 7.84 1.78
CA ALA A 138 -11.26 9.07 2.18
C ALA A 138 -11.32 10.11 1.06
N PRO A 139 -11.43 11.40 1.36
CA PRO A 139 -11.38 12.46 0.36
C PRO A 139 -10.09 12.40 -0.44
N GLY A 140 -10.18 12.52 -1.77
CA GLY A 140 -9.02 12.52 -2.68
C GLY A 140 -8.36 11.16 -2.90
N VAL A 141 -8.99 10.07 -2.46
CA VAL A 141 -8.55 8.69 -2.72
C VAL A 141 -9.64 7.96 -3.49
N ALA A 142 -9.30 7.39 -4.64
CA ALA A 142 -10.30 6.79 -5.52
C ALA A 142 -10.86 5.48 -4.96
N ALA A 143 -10.01 4.53 -4.59
CA ALA A 143 -10.45 3.27 -4.00
C ALA A 143 -9.37 2.67 -3.10
N ILE A 144 -9.73 2.34 -1.85
CA ILE A 144 -8.86 1.65 -0.89
C ILE A 144 -9.58 0.41 -0.38
N ARG A 145 -8.89 -0.74 -0.37
CA ARG A 145 -9.50 -1.98 0.07
C ARG A 145 -8.51 -2.94 0.72
N TYR A 146 -8.94 -3.54 1.83
CA TYR A 146 -8.41 -4.79 2.35
C TYR A 146 -9.16 -5.95 1.71
N SER A 147 -8.47 -6.84 1.03
CA SER A 147 -9.08 -8.10 0.55
C SER A 147 -9.31 -9.09 1.68
N GLY A 148 -8.64 -8.89 2.79
CA GLY A 148 -8.61 -9.80 3.93
C GLY A 148 -7.64 -10.97 3.73
N SER A 149 -7.55 -11.84 4.73
CA SER A 149 -6.78 -13.06 4.62
C SER A 149 -7.52 -14.13 3.80
N PRO A 150 -6.83 -14.99 3.02
CA PRO A 150 -7.48 -16.02 2.21
C PRO A 150 -8.16 -17.11 3.03
N LEU A 151 -7.69 -17.33 4.25
CA LEU A 151 -8.20 -18.33 5.17
C LEU A 151 -8.58 -17.70 6.52
N ARG A 152 -9.35 -18.42 7.32
CA ARG A 152 -9.64 -18.07 8.72
C ARG A 152 -8.53 -18.62 9.59
N TYR A 153 -7.74 -17.74 10.20
CA TYR A 153 -6.59 -18.12 11.02
C TYR A 153 -6.89 -18.17 12.51
N SER A 154 -8.07 -17.69 12.93
CA SER A 154 -8.50 -17.73 14.33
C SER A 154 -10.00 -17.95 14.47
N PHE A 155 -10.45 -18.37 15.65
CA PHE A 155 -11.88 -18.50 15.96
C PHE A 155 -12.64 -17.18 15.90
N SER A 156 -11.98 -16.05 16.16
CA SER A 156 -12.60 -14.72 16.02
C SER A 156 -12.95 -14.36 14.57
N GLU A 157 -12.42 -15.10 13.60
CA GLU A 157 -12.70 -14.92 12.18
C GLU A 157 -13.77 -15.86 11.65
N ALA A 158 -14.44 -16.63 12.53
CA ALA A 158 -15.41 -17.65 12.12
C ALA A 158 -16.51 -17.10 11.20
N ASP A 159 -16.96 -15.87 11.45
CA ASP A 159 -18.01 -15.19 10.69
C ASP A 159 -17.48 -14.38 9.49
N HIS A 160 -16.15 -14.30 9.30
CA HIS A 160 -15.57 -13.58 8.16
C HIS A 160 -15.91 -14.25 6.84
N LYS A 161 -16.46 -13.50 5.90
CA LYS A 161 -16.63 -13.94 4.51
C LYS A 161 -15.33 -13.63 3.75
N LYS A 162 -14.51 -14.66 3.57
CA LYS A 162 -13.26 -14.53 2.82
C LYS A 162 -13.54 -14.31 1.34
N SER A 163 -12.76 -13.44 0.71
CA SER A 163 -12.96 -13.03 -0.67
C SER A 163 -11.64 -12.63 -1.34
N VAL A 164 -11.68 -12.56 -2.66
CA VAL A 164 -10.69 -11.87 -3.48
C VAL A 164 -11.32 -10.63 -4.10
N THR A 165 -10.52 -9.63 -4.37
CA THR A 165 -10.98 -8.43 -5.08
C THR A 165 -10.58 -8.53 -6.54
N LEU A 166 -11.57 -8.41 -7.42
CA LEU A 166 -11.35 -8.25 -8.86
C LEU A 166 -11.73 -6.83 -9.24
N PHE A 167 -10.98 -6.23 -10.13
CA PHE A 167 -11.28 -4.94 -10.72
C PHE A 167 -10.76 -4.92 -12.16
N ASP A 168 -11.47 -4.18 -13.01
CA ASP A 168 -11.12 -4.01 -14.41
C ASP A 168 -10.48 -2.64 -14.61
N VAL A 169 -9.49 -2.58 -15.50
CA VAL A 169 -8.88 -1.34 -15.98
C VAL A 169 -9.24 -1.19 -17.44
N THR A 170 -9.87 -0.08 -17.80
CA THR A 170 -10.38 0.22 -19.16
C THR A 170 -9.74 1.49 -19.69
#